data_58fc35bd9a27ee8e9ff52bf44355c9e8
#
_entry.id   58fc35bd9a27ee8e9ff52bf44355c9e8
#
_cell.length_a   1.000
_cell.length_b   1.000
_cell.length_c   1.000
_cell.angle_alpha   90.00
_cell.angle_beta   90.00
_cell.angle_gamma   90.00
#
_symmetry.space_group_name_H-M   'P 1'
#
loop_
_entity.id
_entity.type
_entity.pdbx_description
1 polymer ?
#
loop_
_entity_poly.entity_id
_entity_poly.type
_entity_poly.pdbx_seq_one_letter_code
_entity_poly.pdbx_strand_id
1 'polypeptide(L)'
;MFRTSLGIRHLVCGSCNGCEHEMNALNNAFYDITQEGWDIVASPRHADVVTVTGPQTEAMRSAARETLEAVPQPYVVVAVGDCAAGEGPWSEAPEAGRGAVAELGAQVVVRGCPPAPHDIIAGLREAAERLG
;
A
#
# COMPACT_ATOMS: atom_id res chain seq x y z
N MET A 1 -19.93 -8.29 5.32
CA MET A 1 -19.20 -9.32 4.55
C MET A 1 -18.16 -8.67 3.67
N PHE A 2 -16.94 -9.15 3.68
CA PHE A 2 -15.89 -8.60 2.84
C PHE A 2 -15.80 -9.38 1.52
N ARG A 3 -15.14 -8.76 0.55
CA ARG A 3 -14.97 -9.36 -0.79
C ARG A 3 -14.09 -10.60 -0.73
N THR A 4 -14.45 -11.62 -1.53
CA THR A 4 -13.67 -12.84 -1.66
C THR A 4 -12.56 -12.73 -2.70
N SER A 5 -12.63 -11.74 -3.60
CA SER A 5 -11.55 -11.46 -4.54
C SER A 5 -11.15 -9.99 -4.46
N LEU A 6 -9.86 -9.71 -4.58
CA LEU A 6 -9.30 -8.40 -4.36
C LEU A 6 -8.14 -8.15 -5.30
N GLY A 7 -8.22 -7.07 -6.07
CA GLY A 7 -7.11 -6.61 -6.89
C GLY A 7 -6.30 -5.58 -6.12
N ILE A 8 -4.99 -5.75 -6.05
CA ILE A 8 -4.08 -4.89 -5.30
C ILE A 8 -3.10 -4.23 -6.27
N ARG A 9 -3.11 -2.91 -6.33
CA ARG A 9 -2.10 -2.15 -7.06
C ARG A 9 -1.09 -1.58 -6.07
N HIS A 10 0.17 -1.95 -6.24
CA HIS A 10 1.25 -1.45 -5.38
C HIS A 10 1.90 -0.22 -5.99
N LEU A 11 2.08 0.82 -5.17
CA LEU A 11 2.77 2.06 -5.53
C LEU A 11 4.01 2.24 -4.69
N VAL A 12 5.15 2.44 -5.35
CA VAL A 12 6.41 2.78 -4.69
C VAL A 12 6.61 4.29 -4.79
N CYS A 13 6.62 4.96 -3.66
CA CYS A 13 6.68 6.43 -3.61
C CYS A 13 7.89 6.92 -2.82
N GLY A 14 9.09 6.51 -3.27
CA GLY A 14 10.35 6.91 -2.66
C GLY A 14 10.84 5.96 -1.58
N SER A 15 10.42 4.72 -1.61
CA SER A 15 10.81 3.70 -0.64
C SER A 15 12.30 3.32 -0.76
N CYS A 16 12.87 2.85 0.34
CA CYS A 16 14.23 2.30 0.38
C CYS A 16 14.32 0.82 -0.02
N ASN A 17 13.26 0.24 -0.57
CA ASN A 17 13.10 -1.17 -0.95
C ASN A 17 12.90 -2.18 0.20
N GLY A 18 13.01 -1.77 1.45
CA GLY A 18 12.75 -2.67 2.57
C GLY A 18 11.32 -3.18 2.56
N CYS A 19 10.36 -2.28 2.36
CA CYS A 19 8.95 -2.65 2.31
C CYS A 19 8.62 -3.47 1.05
N GLU A 20 9.28 -3.20 -0.07
CA GLU A 20 9.08 -3.97 -1.31
C GLU A 20 9.51 -5.42 -1.15
N HIS A 21 10.60 -5.68 -0.42
CA HIS A 21 11.01 -7.05 -0.13
C HIS A 21 9.93 -7.80 0.65
N GLU A 22 9.31 -7.14 1.63
CA GLU A 22 8.23 -7.74 2.40
C GLU A 22 6.95 -7.91 1.56
N MET A 23 6.65 -6.97 0.68
CA MET A 23 5.53 -7.10 -0.26
C MET A 23 5.74 -8.29 -1.19
N ASN A 24 6.96 -8.49 -1.71
CA ASN A 24 7.27 -9.63 -2.56
C ASN A 24 7.13 -10.96 -1.82
N ALA A 25 7.39 -10.98 -0.53
CA ALA A 25 7.24 -12.18 0.29
C ALA A 25 5.78 -12.65 0.39
N LEU A 26 4.80 -11.82 0.10
CA LEU A 26 3.39 -12.21 0.11
C LEU A 26 3.06 -13.29 -0.92
N ASN A 27 3.91 -13.46 -1.91
CA ASN A 27 3.71 -14.47 -2.96
C ASN A 27 4.48 -15.76 -2.70
N ASN A 28 5.15 -15.90 -1.55
CA ASN A 28 5.86 -17.15 -1.25
C ASN A 28 4.90 -18.18 -0.62
N ALA A 29 5.41 -19.40 -0.41
CA ALA A 29 4.59 -20.54 0.04
C ALA A 29 3.92 -20.33 1.41
N PHE A 30 4.51 -19.51 2.28
CA PHE A 30 3.97 -19.26 3.62
C PHE A 30 2.94 -18.13 3.64
N TYR A 31 3.08 -17.15 2.73
CA TYR A 31 2.29 -15.93 2.77
C TYR A 31 1.47 -15.72 1.49
N ASP A 32 1.28 -16.77 0.71
CA ASP A 32 0.65 -16.68 -0.60
C ASP A 32 -0.76 -16.08 -0.52
N ILE A 33 -0.88 -14.82 -0.92
CA ILE A 33 -2.15 -14.08 -0.87
C ILE A 33 -3.14 -14.56 -1.92
N THR A 34 -2.70 -15.29 -2.93
CA THR A 34 -3.63 -15.83 -3.93
C THR A 34 -4.58 -16.86 -3.32
N GLN A 35 -4.18 -17.50 -2.22
CA GLN A 35 -5.06 -18.40 -1.48
C GLN A 35 -6.24 -17.69 -0.82
N GLU A 36 -6.08 -16.38 -0.57
CA GLU A 36 -7.15 -15.54 -0.05
C GLU A 36 -8.05 -14.97 -1.17
N GLY A 37 -7.70 -15.24 -2.42
CA GLY A 37 -8.40 -14.66 -3.58
C GLY A 37 -7.90 -13.27 -3.94
N TRP A 38 -6.73 -12.89 -3.48
CA TRP A 38 -6.13 -11.57 -3.72
C TRP A 38 -5.00 -11.67 -4.73
N ASP A 39 -4.95 -10.72 -5.67
CA ASP A 39 -3.91 -10.65 -6.69
C ASP A 39 -3.31 -9.26 -6.76
N ILE A 40 -2.00 -9.19 -6.98
CA ILE A 40 -1.33 -7.93 -7.29
C ILE A 40 -1.51 -7.69 -8.79
N VAL A 41 -2.13 -6.57 -9.13
CA VAL A 41 -2.47 -6.25 -10.52
C VAL A 41 -1.61 -5.09 -11.04
N ALA A 42 -1.27 -5.14 -12.32
CA ALA A 42 -0.45 -4.11 -12.95
C ALA A 42 -1.25 -2.85 -13.30
N SER A 43 -2.53 -3.01 -13.62
CA SER A 43 -3.37 -1.89 -14.02
C SER A 43 -4.19 -1.35 -12.84
N PRO A 44 -4.15 -0.03 -12.58
CA PRO A 44 -4.98 0.56 -11.52
C PRO A 44 -6.47 0.39 -11.78
N ARG A 45 -6.89 0.20 -13.02
CA ARG A 45 -8.30 0.00 -13.36
C ARG A 45 -8.89 -1.30 -12.80
N HIS A 46 -8.03 -2.26 -12.48
CA HIS A 46 -8.44 -3.54 -11.89
C HIS A 46 -8.21 -3.63 -10.40
N ALA A 47 -7.81 -2.53 -9.77
CA ALA A 47 -7.49 -2.51 -8.35
C ALA A 47 -8.70 -2.14 -7.48
N ASP A 48 -8.82 -2.81 -6.35
CA ASP A 48 -9.76 -2.47 -5.28
C ASP A 48 -9.01 -1.85 -4.10
N VAL A 49 -7.74 -2.21 -3.94
CA VAL A 49 -6.87 -1.73 -2.87
C VAL A 49 -5.58 -1.22 -3.50
N VAL A 50 -5.13 -0.09 -3.03
CA VAL A 50 -3.83 0.48 -3.42
C VAL A 50 -2.93 0.44 -2.20
N THR A 51 -1.84 -0.33 -2.27
CA THR A 51 -0.81 -0.33 -1.24
C THR A 51 0.26 0.67 -1.62
N VAL A 52 0.72 1.45 -0.66
CA VAL A 52 1.68 2.52 -0.90
C VAL A 52 2.85 2.39 0.06
N THR A 53 4.06 2.44 -0.47
CA THR A 53 5.30 2.48 0.33
C THR A 53 6.03 3.79 0.09
N GLY A 54 6.82 4.21 1.06
CA GLY A 54 7.62 5.42 0.98
C GLY A 54 6.87 6.67 1.42
N PRO A 55 7.61 7.77 1.66
CA PRO A 55 7.05 8.98 2.25
C PRO A 55 6.34 9.93 1.27
N GLN A 56 6.09 9.52 0.05
CA GLN A 56 5.52 10.34 -1.01
C GLN A 56 6.47 11.45 -1.42
N THR A 57 7.64 11.09 -1.94
CA THR A 57 8.63 12.07 -2.38
C THR A 57 8.06 12.99 -3.47
N GLU A 58 8.60 14.19 -3.56
CA GLU A 58 8.15 15.18 -4.54
C GLU A 58 8.12 14.62 -5.96
N ALA A 59 9.14 13.84 -6.34
CA ALA A 59 9.24 13.24 -7.66
C ALA A 59 8.09 12.27 -7.96
N MET A 60 7.50 11.64 -6.94
CA MET A 60 6.48 10.61 -7.12
C MET A 60 5.04 11.11 -6.89
N ARG A 61 4.86 12.31 -6.37
CA ARG A 61 3.52 12.81 -6.01
C ARG A 61 2.52 12.83 -7.15
N SER A 62 2.91 13.38 -8.29
CA SER A 62 1.97 13.47 -9.41
C SER A 62 1.66 12.10 -10.00
N ALA A 63 2.66 11.21 -10.09
CA ALA A 63 2.44 9.85 -10.58
C ALA A 63 1.50 9.08 -9.65
N ALA A 64 1.64 9.25 -8.33
CA ALA A 64 0.77 8.60 -7.36
C ALA A 64 -0.68 9.08 -7.50
N ARG A 65 -0.88 10.39 -7.64
CA ARG A 65 -2.21 10.95 -7.82
C ARG A 65 -2.86 10.49 -9.12
N GLU A 66 -2.11 10.47 -10.21
CA GLU A 66 -2.62 9.97 -11.49
C GLU A 66 -3.04 8.51 -11.41
N THR A 67 -2.26 7.69 -10.70
CA THR A 67 -2.60 6.28 -10.49
C THR A 67 -3.90 6.16 -9.72
N LEU A 68 -4.07 6.91 -8.62
CA LEU A 68 -5.30 6.87 -7.83
C LEU A 68 -6.52 7.31 -8.61
N GLU A 69 -6.38 8.31 -9.48
CA GLU A 69 -7.48 8.76 -10.33
C GLU A 69 -7.97 7.69 -11.29
N ALA A 70 -7.09 6.74 -11.66
CA ALA A 70 -7.45 5.65 -12.55
C ALA A 70 -8.06 4.44 -11.81
N VAL A 71 -8.05 4.42 -10.47
CA VAL A 71 -8.63 3.33 -9.69
C VAL A 71 -10.14 3.54 -9.56
N PRO A 72 -10.97 2.55 -9.93
CA PRO A 72 -12.42 2.71 -9.80
C PRO A 72 -12.85 2.69 -8.34
N GLN A 73 -13.86 3.47 -8.02
CA GLN A 73 -14.43 3.48 -6.69
C GLN A 73 -15.46 2.34 -6.54
N PRO A 74 -15.62 1.78 -5.32
CA PRO A 74 -14.87 2.13 -4.11
C PRO A 74 -13.48 1.50 -4.05
N TYR A 75 -12.53 2.19 -3.44
CA TYR A 75 -11.19 1.65 -3.20
C TYR A 75 -10.68 2.07 -1.82
N VAL A 76 -9.66 1.35 -1.34
CA VAL A 76 -9.00 1.66 -0.05
C VAL A 76 -7.51 1.81 -0.28
N VAL A 77 -6.92 2.82 0.32
CA VAL A 77 -5.47 3.05 0.28
C VAL A 77 -4.86 2.53 1.58
N VAL A 78 -3.87 1.66 1.47
CA VAL A 78 -3.15 1.10 2.60
C VAL A 78 -1.72 1.64 2.60
N ALA A 79 -1.36 2.36 3.65
CA ALA A 79 0.01 2.82 3.83
C ALA A 79 0.83 1.69 4.45
N VAL A 80 1.85 1.21 3.75
CA VAL A 80 2.71 0.11 4.19
C VAL A 80 4.06 0.64 4.63
N GLY A 81 4.36 0.49 5.90
CA GLY A 81 5.61 0.92 6.51
C GLY A 81 5.54 2.31 7.13
N ASP A 82 6.50 2.60 8.01
CA ASP A 82 6.55 3.85 8.77
C ASP A 82 6.69 5.07 7.87
N CYS A 83 7.45 4.98 6.79
CA CYS A 83 7.63 6.10 5.87
C CYS A 83 6.31 6.49 5.20
N ALA A 84 5.51 5.52 4.79
CA ALA A 84 4.19 5.77 4.20
C ALA A 84 3.21 6.31 5.24
N ALA A 85 3.40 5.98 6.51
CA ALA A 85 2.60 6.51 7.60
C ALA A 85 2.97 7.96 7.98
N GLY A 86 4.03 8.51 7.40
CA GLY A 86 4.54 9.84 7.77
C GLY A 86 5.48 9.83 8.96
N GLU A 87 5.91 8.65 9.35
CA GLU A 87 6.85 8.42 10.44
C GLU A 87 8.13 7.82 9.84
N GLY A 88 9.06 7.39 10.61
CA GLY A 88 10.28 6.77 10.11
C GLY A 88 11.41 7.76 9.89
N PRO A 89 12.57 7.27 9.36
CA PRO A 89 13.81 8.06 9.37
C PRO A 89 13.76 9.32 8.48
N TRP A 90 12.88 9.37 7.50
CA TRP A 90 12.80 10.48 6.54
C TRP A 90 11.70 11.49 6.86
N SER A 91 11.01 11.34 8.00
CA SER A 91 9.81 12.14 8.30
C SER A 91 10.05 13.65 8.36
N GLU A 92 11.28 14.09 8.64
CA GLU A 92 11.63 15.52 8.71
C GLU A 92 12.35 16.03 7.46
N ALA A 93 12.63 15.18 6.48
CA ALA A 93 13.33 15.61 5.27
C ALA A 93 12.38 16.39 4.35
N PRO A 94 12.74 17.61 3.88
CA PRO A 94 11.84 18.42 3.05
C PRO A 94 11.40 17.75 1.74
N GLU A 95 12.28 16.98 1.11
CA GLU A 95 12.00 16.29 -0.15
C GLU A 95 11.19 15.01 0.02
N ALA A 96 11.06 14.50 1.26
CA ALA A 96 10.44 13.21 1.55
C ALA A 96 8.98 13.48 1.78
N GLY A 97 8.11 13.97 1.47
CA GLY A 97 6.69 14.12 1.71
C GLY A 97 6.22 13.67 3.10
N ARG A 98 4.95 13.80 3.32
CA ARG A 98 4.31 13.56 4.62
C ARG A 98 3.76 12.15 4.79
N GLY A 99 3.90 11.31 3.78
CA GLY A 99 3.36 9.97 3.79
C GLY A 99 1.97 9.87 3.20
N ALA A 100 1.54 8.64 2.95
CA ALA A 100 0.28 8.37 2.25
C ALA A 100 -0.96 8.79 3.05
N VAL A 101 -0.89 8.76 4.38
CA VAL A 101 -2.02 9.20 5.21
C VAL A 101 -2.34 10.66 4.95
N ALA A 102 -1.32 11.53 4.99
CA ALA A 102 -1.51 12.96 4.79
C ALA A 102 -1.74 13.34 3.32
N GLU A 103 -1.04 12.69 2.40
CA GLU A 103 -1.05 13.09 1.00
C GLU A 103 -2.03 12.34 0.11
N LEU A 104 -2.38 11.11 0.45
CA LEU A 104 -3.27 10.27 -0.35
C LEU A 104 -4.52 9.82 0.41
N GLY A 105 -4.67 10.20 1.66
CA GLY A 105 -5.84 9.83 2.45
C GLY A 105 -5.92 8.35 2.79
N ALA A 106 -4.78 7.71 3.07
CA ALA A 106 -4.78 6.29 3.42
C ALA A 106 -5.65 6.01 4.64
N GLN A 107 -6.53 5.02 4.53
CA GLN A 107 -7.45 4.63 5.60
C GLN A 107 -6.89 3.52 6.48
N VAL A 108 -5.97 2.72 5.98
CA VAL A 108 -5.35 1.62 6.72
C VAL A 108 -3.85 1.86 6.76
N VAL A 109 -3.24 1.65 7.91
CA VAL A 109 -1.80 1.85 8.12
C VAL A 109 -1.20 0.56 8.65
N VAL A 110 -0.14 0.09 8.00
CA VAL A 110 0.65 -1.07 8.45
C VAL A 110 2.02 -0.53 8.87
N ARG A 111 2.30 -0.53 10.16
CA ARG A 111 3.53 0.05 10.70
C ARG A 111 4.68 -0.94 10.68
N GLY A 112 5.89 -0.43 10.63
CA GLY A 112 7.13 -1.19 10.63
C GLY A 112 8.14 -0.58 9.68
N CYS A 113 9.39 -0.93 9.86
CA CYS A 113 10.47 -0.42 9.01
C CYS A 113 11.49 -1.54 8.73
N PRO A 114 11.13 -2.49 7.85
CA PRO A 114 9.84 -2.73 7.19
C PRO A 114 8.87 -3.53 8.08
N PRO A 115 7.56 -3.52 7.78
CA PRO A 115 6.63 -4.41 8.47
C PRO A 115 6.81 -5.85 8.02
N ALA A 116 6.46 -6.80 8.88
CA ALA A 116 6.51 -8.21 8.51
C ALA A 116 5.36 -8.57 7.55
N PRO A 117 5.52 -9.61 6.71
CA PRO A 117 4.46 -9.99 5.76
C PRO A 117 3.11 -10.27 6.42
N HIS A 118 3.08 -10.89 7.60
CA HIS A 118 1.81 -11.16 8.29
C HIS A 118 1.10 -9.88 8.74
N ASP A 119 1.85 -8.82 9.03
CA ASP A 119 1.28 -7.51 9.36
C ASP A 119 0.65 -6.87 8.12
N ILE A 120 1.30 -7.03 6.97
CA ILE A 120 0.77 -6.54 5.69
C ILE A 120 -0.53 -7.28 5.35
N ILE A 121 -0.55 -8.59 5.53
CA ILE A 121 -1.76 -9.39 5.29
C ILE A 121 -2.90 -8.93 6.21
N ALA A 122 -2.62 -8.66 7.48
CA ALA A 122 -3.64 -8.15 8.40
C ALA A 122 -4.21 -6.80 7.93
N GLY A 123 -3.34 -5.92 7.44
CA GLY A 123 -3.79 -4.65 6.87
C GLY A 123 -4.64 -4.82 5.62
N LEU A 124 -4.29 -5.77 4.76
CA LEU A 124 -5.09 -6.07 3.57
C LEU A 124 -6.47 -6.65 3.93
N ARG A 125 -6.54 -7.46 4.98
CA ARG A 125 -7.83 -7.97 5.49
C ARG A 125 -8.71 -6.82 6.00
N GLU A 126 -8.13 -5.87 6.72
CA GLU A 126 -8.85 -4.69 7.17
C GLU A 126 -9.37 -3.89 5.97
N ALA A 127 -8.55 -3.74 4.93
CA ALA A 127 -8.98 -3.05 3.71
C ALA A 127 -10.14 -3.79 3.02
N ALA A 128 -10.08 -5.12 2.96
CA ALA A 128 -11.15 -5.92 2.38
C ALA A 128 -12.45 -5.76 3.16
N GLU A 129 -12.39 -5.71 4.49
CA GLU A 129 -13.55 -5.48 5.33
C GLU A 129 -14.18 -4.10 5.07
N ARG A 130 -13.37 -3.08 4.84
CA ARG A 130 -13.86 -1.73 4.54
C ARG A 130 -14.57 -1.65 3.18
N LEU A 131 -14.17 -2.49 2.24
CA LEU A 131 -14.79 -2.55 0.92
C LEU A 131 -16.09 -3.35 0.91
N GLY A 132 -16.19 -4.22 1.83
CA GLY A 132 -17.18 -5.20 1.87
C GLY A 132 -18.48 -5.18 2.23
#